data_0c06a93c39376b63f15529bef85e9800
#
_entry.id   0c06a93c39376b63f15529bef85e9800
#
_cell.length_a   1.000
_cell.length_b   1.000
_cell.length_c   1.000
_cell.angle_alpha   90.00
_cell.angle_beta   90.00
_cell.angle_gamma   90.00
#
_symmetry.space_group_name_H-M   'P 1'
#
loop_
_entity.id
_entity.type
_entity.pdbx_description
1 polymer ?
#
loop_
_entity_poly.entity_id
_entity_poly.type
_entity_poly.pdbx_seq_one_letter_code
_entity_poly.pdbx_strand_id
1 'polypeptide(L)'
;GDQTGTEYQIMNWYSRPWLCLLRFNDAKIATMIADMATKAAQNNLIGYDQGTAGNSNDRYSFWRHLKASNYDPAQITVACESDCSASTAAIVKGAGYRLNNARLKAVSIYLTTRNMRAAMKIAGAKVLTDRKYLTSGDYLKAGDILLNDNHHVAIAVTTGAKANTLSASTILSKTPKWVGKVTANTLNVRTWAGTENAQLKSYPTLAKGNLVDVCDTIKAKDKSDWYYIRIAGKYFGFVSAKYIKKV
;
A
#
# COMPACT_ATOMS: atom_id res chain seq x y z
N GLY A 1 22.02 0.15 -22.13
CA GLY A 1 21.72 0.28 -20.71
C GLY A 1 22.75 1.13 -19.98
N ASP A 2 22.43 1.53 -18.81
CA ASP A 2 23.32 2.35 -17.96
C ASP A 2 23.64 1.62 -16.65
N GLN A 3 24.89 1.14 -16.53
CA GLN A 3 25.40 0.52 -15.32
C GLN A 3 26.03 1.54 -14.35
N THR A 4 25.89 2.83 -14.60
CA THR A 4 26.43 3.88 -13.73
C THR A 4 25.53 4.19 -12.52
N GLY A 5 24.29 3.67 -12.52
CA GLY A 5 23.29 3.94 -11.51
C GLY A 5 22.58 5.29 -11.67
N THR A 6 22.65 5.90 -12.83
CA THR A 6 22.02 7.21 -13.09
C THR A 6 20.62 7.10 -13.67
N GLU A 7 20.30 6.02 -14.37
CA GLU A 7 18.97 5.76 -14.94
C GLU A 7 18.17 4.76 -14.11
N TYR A 8 18.81 3.74 -13.55
CA TYR A 8 18.18 2.77 -12.65
C TYR A 8 18.58 3.08 -11.21
N GLN A 9 17.84 3.97 -10.56
CA GLN A 9 18.22 4.54 -9.26
C GLN A 9 17.03 4.83 -8.35
N ILE A 10 17.33 5.07 -7.07
CA ILE A 10 16.37 5.60 -6.11
C ILE A 10 16.36 7.13 -6.25
N MET A 11 15.19 7.71 -6.45
CA MET A 11 15.02 9.15 -6.55
C MET A 11 13.83 9.63 -5.71
N ASN A 12 13.80 10.93 -5.43
CA ASN A 12 12.67 11.55 -4.79
C ASN A 12 11.40 11.38 -5.64
N TRP A 13 10.25 11.40 -4.97
CA TRP A 13 8.99 11.38 -5.71
C TRP A 13 8.96 12.50 -6.76
N TYR A 14 8.53 12.16 -7.95
CA TYR A 14 8.41 13.08 -9.07
C TYR A 14 7.04 12.98 -9.72
N SER A 15 6.56 14.10 -10.25
CA SER A 15 5.29 14.13 -10.97
C SER A 15 5.48 13.51 -12.35
N ARG A 16 4.79 12.41 -12.58
CA ARG A 16 4.40 11.95 -13.91
C ARG A 16 2.89 11.84 -13.91
N PRO A 17 2.19 11.82 -15.04
CA PRO A 17 0.74 11.66 -15.03
C PRO A 17 0.37 10.23 -14.61
N TRP A 18 0.61 9.91 -13.33
CA TRP A 18 0.27 8.62 -12.75
C TRP A 18 -1.23 8.38 -12.83
N LEU A 19 -1.66 7.22 -13.32
CA LEU A 19 -3.06 6.87 -13.53
C LEU A 19 -3.61 5.94 -12.45
N CYS A 20 -2.75 5.15 -11.82
CA CYS A 20 -3.11 4.37 -10.66
C CYS A 20 -1.90 3.99 -9.80
N LEU A 21 -2.21 3.59 -8.57
CA LEU A 21 -1.32 2.94 -7.63
C LEU A 21 -1.76 1.49 -7.47
N LEU A 22 -0.82 0.56 -7.58
CA LEU A 22 -1.04 -0.87 -7.36
C LEU A 22 -0.43 -1.22 -6.00
N ARG A 23 -1.26 -1.65 -5.04
CA ARG A 23 -0.86 -1.93 -3.66
C ARG A 23 -1.17 -3.36 -3.26
N PHE A 24 -0.15 -4.09 -2.82
CA PHE A 24 -0.35 -5.36 -2.11
C PHE A 24 -0.63 -5.09 -0.64
N ASN A 25 -1.76 -5.57 -0.12
CA ASN A 25 -2.13 -5.35 1.29
C ASN A 25 -1.34 -6.27 2.24
N ASP A 26 -0.78 -7.36 1.75
CA ASP A 26 0.09 -8.23 2.53
C ASP A 26 1.44 -7.53 2.77
N ALA A 27 1.74 -7.27 4.04
CA ALA A 27 2.95 -6.54 4.44
C ALA A 27 4.24 -7.30 4.05
N LYS A 28 4.23 -8.64 4.03
CA LYS A 28 5.39 -9.44 3.63
C LYS A 28 5.67 -9.26 2.14
N ILE A 29 4.62 -9.23 1.32
CA ILE A 29 4.74 -8.99 -0.13
C ILE A 29 5.26 -7.57 -0.37
N ALA A 30 4.64 -6.56 0.24
CA ALA A 30 5.03 -5.17 0.06
C ALA A 30 6.49 -4.93 0.48
N THR A 31 6.88 -5.42 1.66
CA THR A 31 8.28 -5.31 2.15
C THR A 31 9.26 -6.02 1.23
N MET A 32 8.94 -7.21 0.74
CA MET A 32 9.82 -7.95 -0.17
C MET A 32 10.00 -7.22 -1.51
N ILE A 33 8.93 -6.66 -2.08
CA ILE A 33 9.01 -5.88 -3.32
C ILE A 33 9.89 -4.63 -3.11
N ALA A 34 9.69 -3.90 -2.00
CA ALA A 34 10.48 -2.72 -1.68
C ALA A 34 11.96 -3.04 -1.45
N ASP A 35 12.26 -4.11 -0.70
CA ASP A 35 13.64 -4.58 -0.45
C ASP A 35 14.34 -4.94 -1.76
N MET A 36 13.70 -5.74 -2.60
CA MET A 36 14.27 -6.14 -3.88
C MET A 36 14.46 -4.94 -4.83
N ALA A 37 13.50 -4.01 -4.87
CA ALA A 37 13.64 -2.79 -5.67
C ALA A 37 14.79 -1.90 -5.19
N THR A 38 14.94 -1.76 -3.87
CA THR A 38 16.06 -1.02 -3.26
C THR A 38 17.40 -1.64 -3.63
N LYS A 39 17.54 -2.96 -3.46
CA LYS A 39 18.78 -3.69 -3.78
C LYS A 39 19.11 -3.63 -5.27
N ALA A 40 18.09 -3.72 -6.12
CA ALA A 40 18.29 -3.59 -7.57
C ALA A 40 18.82 -2.19 -7.95
N ALA A 41 18.23 -1.14 -7.39
CA ALA A 41 18.65 0.24 -7.66
C ALA A 41 20.02 0.60 -7.05
N GLN A 42 20.48 -0.13 -6.03
CA GLN A 42 21.81 0.04 -5.41
C GLN A 42 22.91 -0.78 -6.09
N ASN A 43 22.57 -1.74 -6.92
CA ASN A 43 23.52 -2.57 -7.64
C ASN A 43 23.79 -1.99 -9.02
N ASN A 44 24.93 -1.27 -9.20
CA ASN A 44 25.33 -0.63 -10.43
C ASN A 44 25.61 -1.58 -11.61
N LEU A 45 25.55 -2.90 -11.41
CA LEU A 45 25.56 -3.89 -12.48
C LEU A 45 24.18 -4.07 -13.13
N ILE A 46 23.13 -3.46 -12.56
CA ILE A 46 21.78 -3.47 -13.12
C ILE A 46 21.55 -2.11 -13.80
N GLY A 47 21.50 -2.11 -15.11
CA GLY A 47 21.29 -0.93 -15.93
C GLY A 47 19.86 -0.82 -16.47
N TYR A 48 19.63 0.23 -17.26
CA TYR A 48 18.34 0.51 -17.89
C TYR A 48 18.47 0.44 -19.41
N ASP A 49 17.66 -0.41 -20.04
CA ASP A 49 17.52 -0.50 -21.49
C ASP A 49 16.07 -0.84 -21.88
N GLN A 50 15.49 -0.06 -22.78
CA GLN A 50 14.17 -0.30 -23.35
C GLN A 50 14.17 -1.30 -24.52
N GLY A 51 15.36 -1.75 -24.93
CA GLY A 51 15.58 -2.53 -26.14
C GLY A 51 15.57 -1.64 -27.37
N THR A 52 16.75 -1.43 -27.96
CA THR A 52 16.90 -0.76 -29.24
C THR A 52 16.82 -1.77 -30.39
N ALA A 53 16.64 -1.30 -31.62
CA ALA A 53 16.65 -2.15 -32.79
C ALA A 53 17.95 -2.98 -32.86
N GLY A 54 17.84 -4.30 -32.77
CA GLY A 54 18.97 -5.22 -32.73
C GLY A 54 19.35 -5.76 -31.35
N ASN A 55 18.83 -5.17 -30.26
CA ASN A 55 19.14 -5.57 -28.88
C ASN A 55 17.89 -5.77 -27.99
N SER A 56 16.80 -6.18 -28.59
CA SER A 56 15.46 -6.28 -27.95
C SER A 56 15.36 -7.26 -26.79
N ASN A 57 16.36 -8.13 -26.61
CA ASN A 57 16.34 -9.15 -25.54
C ASN A 57 17.03 -8.71 -24.25
N ASP A 58 17.78 -7.61 -24.24
CA ASP A 58 18.59 -7.20 -23.10
C ASP A 58 17.73 -6.72 -21.93
N ARG A 59 16.58 -6.09 -22.20
CA ARG A 59 15.62 -5.69 -21.17
C ARG A 59 15.18 -6.84 -20.25
N TYR A 60 15.42 -8.09 -20.61
CA TYR A 60 15.10 -9.27 -19.79
C TYR A 60 16.33 -9.93 -19.17
N SER A 61 17.53 -9.38 -19.39
CA SER A 61 18.77 -9.94 -18.81
C SER A 61 18.75 -9.86 -17.30
N PHE A 62 18.19 -8.79 -16.72
CA PHE A 62 17.99 -8.67 -15.27
C PHE A 62 17.23 -9.88 -14.69
N TRP A 63 16.13 -10.32 -15.31
CA TRP A 63 15.40 -11.49 -14.82
C TRP A 63 16.25 -12.76 -14.85
N ARG A 64 17.05 -12.97 -15.90
CA ARG A 64 17.92 -14.17 -16.00
C ARG A 64 18.93 -14.21 -14.87
N HIS A 65 19.60 -13.08 -14.60
CA HIS A 65 20.58 -12.96 -13.53
C HIS A 65 19.93 -12.97 -12.14
N LEU A 66 18.77 -12.34 -11.96
CA LEU A 66 17.99 -12.40 -10.72
C LEU A 66 17.63 -13.84 -10.34
N LYS A 67 17.19 -14.64 -11.30
CA LYS A 67 16.92 -16.06 -11.12
C LYS A 67 18.18 -16.84 -10.72
N ALA A 68 19.30 -16.60 -11.38
CA ALA A 68 20.58 -17.22 -11.08
C ALA A 68 21.15 -16.85 -9.70
N SER A 69 20.75 -15.69 -9.16
CA SER A 69 21.15 -15.15 -7.87
C SER A 69 20.14 -15.44 -6.74
N ASN A 70 19.38 -16.53 -6.83
CA ASN A 70 18.35 -16.91 -5.86
C ASN A 70 17.34 -15.79 -5.58
N TYR A 71 17.00 -15.02 -6.62
CA TYR A 71 16.08 -13.88 -6.55
C TYR A 71 16.51 -12.76 -5.58
N ASP A 72 17.83 -12.60 -5.36
CA ASP A 72 18.37 -11.48 -4.59
C ASP A 72 19.16 -10.53 -5.52
N PRO A 73 18.65 -9.32 -5.80
CA PRO A 73 19.34 -8.37 -6.68
C PRO A 73 20.74 -7.97 -6.19
N ALA A 74 20.97 -7.99 -4.87
CA ALA A 74 22.28 -7.67 -4.30
C ALA A 74 23.37 -8.73 -4.64
N GLN A 75 22.96 -9.95 -5.03
CA GLN A 75 23.86 -11.05 -5.38
C GLN A 75 24.16 -11.14 -6.87
N ILE A 76 23.66 -10.21 -7.67
CA ILE A 76 23.98 -10.15 -9.11
C ILE A 76 25.38 -9.58 -9.28
N THR A 77 26.25 -10.37 -9.91
CA THR A 77 27.68 -10.06 -10.14
C THR A 77 28.03 -9.87 -11.61
N VAL A 78 27.04 -9.92 -12.49
CA VAL A 78 27.19 -9.74 -13.95
C VAL A 78 26.31 -8.59 -14.42
N ALA A 79 26.84 -7.72 -15.26
CA ALA A 79 26.06 -6.63 -15.84
C ALA A 79 24.81 -7.14 -16.56
N CYS A 80 23.69 -6.51 -16.26
CA CYS A 80 22.38 -6.86 -16.85
C CYS A 80 21.48 -5.63 -16.90
N GLU A 81 20.40 -5.73 -17.63
CA GLU A 81 19.57 -4.58 -17.98
C GLU A 81 18.08 -4.92 -17.93
N SER A 82 17.29 -3.88 -17.71
CA SER A 82 15.83 -3.95 -17.74
C SER A 82 15.22 -2.58 -18.00
N ASP A 83 14.01 -2.56 -18.54
CA ASP A 83 13.20 -1.33 -18.55
C ASP A 83 12.29 -1.26 -17.31
N CYS A 84 11.54 -0.17 -17.18
CA CYS A 84 10.66 0.06 -16.04
C CYS A 84 9.63 -1.07 -15.85
N SER A 85 9.05 -1.59 -16.92
CA SER A 85 8.01 -2.63 -16.88
C SER A 85 8.58 -4.03 -16.65
N ALA A 86 9.64 -4.39 -17.35
CA ALA A 86 10.31 -5.67 -17.18
C ALA A 86 10.95 -5.82 -15.80
N SER A 87 11.57 -4.74 -15.29
CA SER A 87 12.13 -4.69 -13.95
C SER A 87 11.05 -4.88 -12.88
N THR A 88 9.95 -4.13 -12.95
CA THR A 88 8.83 -4.27 -12.01
C THR A 88 8.27 -5.69 -12.03
N ALA A 89 8.07 -6.27 -13.22
CA ALA A 89 7.60 -7.65 -13.36
C ALA A 89 8.57 -8.67 -12.76
N ALA A 90 9.87 -8.51 -13.01
CA ALA A 90 10.92 -9.37 -12.46
C ALA A 90 10.99 -9.32 -10.94
N ILE A 91 10.91 -8.13 -10.35
CA ILE A 91 10.89 -7.93 -8.90
C ILE A 91 9.66 -8.58 -8.27
N VAL A 92 8.44 -8.34 -8.80
CA VAL A 92 7.21 -8.94 -8.26
C VAL A 92 7.25 -10.46 -8.39
N LYS A 93 7.69 -10.99 -9.53
CA LYS A 93 7.84 -12.44 -9.72
C LYS A 93 8.91 -13.03 -8.81
N GLY A 94 10.06 -12.38 -8.67
CA GLY A 94 11.13 -12.77 -7.77
C GLY A 94 10.69 -12.80 -6.30
N ALA A 95 9.93 -11.79 -5.86
CA ALA A 95 9.29 -11.78 -4.55
C ALA A 95 8.38 -13.01 -4.35
N GLY A 96 7.68 -13.43 -5.41
CA GLY A 96 6.88 -14.65 -5.41
C GLY A 96 7.69 -15.91 -5.14
N TYR A 97 8.89 -16.02 -5.69
CA TYR A 97 9.78 -17.17 -5.42
C TYR A 97 10.31 -17.11 -3.98
N ARG A 98 10.76 -15.96 -3.52
CA ARG A 98 11.28 -15.79 -2.15
C ARG A 98 10.23 -16.04 -1.05
N LEU A 99 8.98 -15.67 -1.33
CA LEU A 99 7.85 -15.83 -0.39
C LEU A 99 7.05 -17.14 -0.61
N ASN A 100 7.44 -17.96 -1.58
CA ASN A 100 6.68 -19.13 -2.02
C ASN A 100 5.20 -18.80 -2.36
N ASN A 101 4.96 -17.66 -3.01
CA ASN A 101 3.61 -17.19 -3.37
C ASN A 101 3.29 -17.53 -4.83
N ALA A 102 2.35 -18.44 -5.06
CA ALA A 102 1.99 -18.92 -6.39
C ALA A 102 1.48 -17.82 -7.34
N ARG A 103 0.69 -16.86 -6.83
CA ARG A 103 0.13 -15.77 -7.65
C ARG A 103 1.22 -14.84 -8.18
N LEU A 104 2.19 -14.49 -7.33
CA LEU A 104 3.32 -13.66 -7.74
C LEU A 104 4.26 -14.43 -8.69
N LYS A 105 4.51 -15.72 -8.44
CA LYS A 105 5.28 -16.59 -9.36
C LYS A 105 4.68 -16.65 -10.76
N ALA A 106 3.36 -16.55 -10.88
CA ALA A 106 2.64 -16.58 -12.15
C ALA A 106 2.74 -15.29 -12.97
N VAL A 107 3.23 -14.18 -12.38
CA VAL A 107 3.41 -12.91 -13.10
C VAL A 107 4.35 -13.12 -14.29
N SER A 108 3.94 -12.67 -15.47
CA SER A 108 4.77 -12.71 -16.68
C SER A 108 5.89 -11.67 -16.58
N ILE A 109 7.11 -12.05 -16.97
CA ILE A 109 8.23 -11.10 -17.10
C ILE A 109 8.11 -10.23 -18.36
N TYR A 110 7.23 -10.59 -19.29
CA TYR A 110 7.01 -9.89 -20.56
C TYR A 110 5.92 -8.81 -20.44
N LEU A 111 5.63 -8.34 -19.23
CA LEU A 111 4.71 -7.25 -19.05
C LEU A 111 5.25 -5.97 -19.66
N THR A 112 4.31 -5.20 -20.20
CA THR A 112 4.48 -3.79 -20.53
C THR A 112 3.60 -2.96 -19.59
N THR A 113 3.76 -1.65 -19.58
CA THR A 113 2.89 -0.78 -18.79
C THR A 113 1.41 -0.97 -19.13
N ARG A 114 1.08 -1.26 -20.40
CA ARG A 114 -0.31 -1.41 -20.87
C ARG A 114 -1.07 -2.58 -20.27
N ASN A 115 -0.40 -3.70 -19.98
CA ASN A 115 -1.04 -4.90 -19.43
C ASN A 115 -0.73 -5.13 -17.94
N MET A 116 0.13 -4.30 -17.35
CA MET A 116 0.60 -4.45 -15.97
C MET A 116 -0.52 -4.31 -14.95
N ARG A 117 -1.44 -3.34 -15.13
CA ARG A 117 -2.57 -3.13 -14.21
C ARG A 117 -3.40 -4.40 -14.03
N ALA A 118 -3.77 -5.04 -15.13
CA ALA A 118 -4.55 -6.28 -15.10
C ALA A 118 -3.76 -7.43 -14.46
N ALA A 119 -2.50 -7.61 -14.85
CA ALA A 119 -1.64 -8.66 -14.32
C ALA A 119 -1.41 -8.52 -12.81
N MET A 120 -1.13 -7.32 -12.31
CA MET A 120 -0.93 -7.08 -10.88
C MET A 120 -2.23 -7.25 -10.07
N LYS A 121 -3.39 -6.88 -10.64
CA LYS A 121 -4.69 -7.16 -10.02
C LYS A 121 -4.93 -8.67 -9.87
N ILE A 122 -4.61 -9.46 -10.88
CA ILE A 122 -4.68 -10.94 -10.81
C ILE A 122 -3.71 -11.47 -9.75
N ALA A 123 -2.51 -10.89 -9.64
CA ALA A 123 -1.52 -11.25 -8.63
C ALA A 123 -1.95 -10.86 -7.19
N GLY A 124 -3.03 -10.08 -7.03
CA GLY A 124 -3.61 -9.73 -5.74
C GLY A 124 -3.40 -8.27 -5.30
N ALA A 125 -2.88 -7.42 -6.17
CA ALA A 125 -2.77 -5.99 -5.88
C ALA A 125 -4.15 -5.31 -5.96
N LYS A 126 -4.39 -4.36 -5.06
CA LYS A 126 -5.49 -3.39 -5.19
C LYS A 126 -5.09 -2.28 -6.14
N VAL A 127 -6.03 -1.86 -6.98
CA VAL A 127 -5.88 -0.69 -7.85
C VAL A 127 -6.49 0.51 -7.15
N LEU A 128 -5.69 1.53 -6.86
CA LEU A 128 -6.08 2.76 -6.19
C LEU A 128 -5.92 3.92 -7.18
N THR A 129 -6.99 4.67 -7.40
CA THR A 129 -7.03 5.78 -8.36
C THR A 129 -7.33 7.13 -7.72
N ASP A 130 -7.47 7.16 -6.40
CA ASP A 130 -7.69 8.40 -5.66
C ASP A 130 -6.49 9.35 -5.84
N ARG A 131 -6.77 10.60 -6.17
CA ARG A 131 -5.79 11.64 -6.48
C ARG A 131 -4.69 11.77 -5.42
N LYS A 132 -4.99 11.58 -4.14
CA LYS A 132 -4.02 11.65 -3.05
C LYS A 132 -2.83 10.70 -3.19
N TYR A 133 -3.02 9.55 -3.87
CA TYR A 133 -1.95 8.58 -4.15
C TYR A 133 -1.12 8.93 -5.38
N LEU A 134 -1.62 9.83 -6.23
CA LEU A 134 -1.08 10.09 -7.57
C LEU A 134 -0.39 11.44 -7.69
N THR A 135 -0.53 12.31 -6.69
CA THR A 135 -0.04 13.71 -6.74
C THR A 135 1.06 14.03 -5.73
N SER A 136 1.38 13.12 -4.82
CA SER A 136 2.53 13.25 -3.91
C SER A 136 2.99 11.89 -3.41
N GLY A 137 4.22 11.84 -2.87
CA GLY A 137 4.75 10.65 -2.18
C GLY A 137 4.18 10.43 -0.79
N ASP A 138 3.44 11.38 -0.22
CA ASP A 138 2.99 11.38 1.18
C ASP A 138 2.18 10.14 1.59
N TYR A 139 1.39 9.60 0.68
CA TYR A 139 0.47 8.50 0.92
C TYR A 139 0.95 7.16 0.35
N LEU A 140 2.14 7.12 -0.23
CA LEU A 140 2.76 5.90 -0.72
C LEU A 140 3.24 5.04 0.44
N LYS A 141 3.18 3.73 0.26
CA LYS A 141 3.81 2.75 1.15
C LYS A 141 4.95 2.06 0.42
N ALA A 142 5.97 1.67 1.15
CA ALA A 142 7.01 0.83 0.59
C ALA A 142 6.39 -0.43 -0.06
N GLY A 143 6.79 -0.73 -1.29
CA GLY A 143 6.22 -1.80 -2.12
C GLY A 143 5.02 -1.39 -3.00
N ASP A 144 4.56 -0.14 -2.92
CA ASP A 144 3.57 0.39 -3.86
C ASP A 144 4.16 0.53 -5.27
N ILE A 145 3.34 0.31 -6.28
CA ILE A 145 3.73 0.43 -7.68
C ILE A 145 2.90 1.53 -8.32
N LEU A 146 3.51 2.67 -8.64
CA LEU A 146 2.91 3.76 -9.41
C LEU A 146 2.91 3.40 -10.89
N LEU A 147 1.78 3.53 -11.56
CA LEU A 147 1.62 3.16 -12.97
C LEU A 147 0.94 4.27 -13.78
N ASN A 148 1.56 4.61 -14.91
CA ASN A 148 0.92 5.17 -16.07
C ASN A 148 0.90 4.08 -17.16
N ASP A 149 -0.28 3.57 -17.49
CA ASP A 149 -0.46 2.38 -18.35
C ASP A 149 0.12 2.55 -19.76
N ASN A 150 0.35 3.76 -20.22
CA ASN A 150 0.88 4.02 -21.56
C ASN A 150 2.33 4.48 -21.56
N HIS A 151 2.93 4.67 -20.38
CA HIS A 151 4.18 5.42 -20.34
C HIS A 151 5.23 4.87 -19.40
N HIS A 152 4.91 4.70 -18.10
CA HIS A 152 5.93 4.44 -17.10
C HIS A 152 5.39 3.72 -15.85
N VAL A 153 6.29 3.04 -15.16
CA VAL A 153 6.02 2.42 -13.86
C VAL A 153 7.22 2.65 -12.93
N ALA A 154 6.93 2.85 -11.65
CA ALA A 154 7.93 2.99 -10.59
C ALA A 154 7.48 2.30 -9.31
N ILE A 155 8.44 1.80 -8.52
CA ILE A 155 8.20 1.16 -7.23
C ILE A 155 8.60 2.13 -6.11
N ALA A 156 7.69 2.38 -5.17
CA ALA A 156 8.00 3.14 -3.95
C ALA A 156 8.82 2.26 -3.00
N VAL A 157 10.02 2.69 -2.64
CA VAL A 157 10.90 1.95 -1.73
C VAL A 157 10.82 2.46 -0.29
N THR A 158 10.20 3.61 -0.07
CA THR A 158 9.97 4.20 1.25
C THR A 158 8.49 4.47 1.49
N THR A 159 8.13 4.61 2.77
CA THR A 159 6.77 4.96 3.17
C THR A 159 6.67 6.46 3.41
N GLY A 160 5.73 7.10 2.75
CA GLY A 160 5.48 8.55 2.86
C GLY A 160 4.92 8.96 4.23
N ALA A 161 5.12 10.21 4.59
CA ALA A 161 4.82 10.74 5.92
C ALA A 161 3.35 10.59 6.35
N LYS A 162 2.42 10.61 5.40
CA LYS A 162 0.97 10.49 5.65
C LYS A 162 0.43 9.08 5.38
N ALA A 163 1.25 8.15 4.88
CA ALA A 163 0.82 6.79 4.54
C ALA A 163 0.37 5.99 5.77
N ASN A 164 1.02 6.20 6.91
CA ASN A 164 0.68 5.56 8.17
C ASN A 164 -0.50 6.22 8.88
N THR A 165 -0.85 7.46 8.54
CA THR A 165 -2.05 8.13 9.06
C THR A 165 -3.33 7.62 8.37
N LEU A 166 -3.20 6.98 7.20
CA LEU A 166 -4.28 6.30 6.49
C LEU A 166 -4.25 4.77 6.70
N SER A 167 -3.29 4.28 7.43
CA SER A 167 -3.14 2.88 7.76
C SER A 167 -3.48 2.65 9.21
N ALA A 168 -4.60 2.32 9.42
CA ALA A 168 -5.24 1.06 9.61
C ALA A 168 -6.66 1.27 9.10
N SER A 169 -7.08 0.59 8.06
CA SER A 169 -8.34 -0.07 8.26
C SER A 169 -8.07 -0.98 9.47
N THR A 170 -8.09 -0.41 10.67
CA THR A 170 -8.42 -1.12 11.87
C THR A 170 -9.67 -1.87 11.45
N ILE A 171 -9.56 -3.17 11.25
CA ILE A 171 -10.76 -4.00 11.02
C ILE A 171 -11.45 -3.91 12.37
N LEU A 172 -12.29 -2.87 12.50
CA LEU A 172 -13.03 -2.62 13.72
C LEU A 172 -13.96 -3.80 13.91
N SER A 173 -13.82 -4.47 15.02
CA SER A 173 -14.74 -5.53 15.40
C SER A 173 -16.14 -4.92 15.47
N LYS A 174 -17.09 -5.52 14.75
CA LYS A 174 -18.51 -5.19 14.89
C LYS A 174 -19.20 -6.03 15.97
N THR A 175 -18.46 -6.96 16.57
CA THR A 175 -18.95 -7.81 17.66
C THR A 175 -18.89 -7.04 18.96
N PRO A 176 -20.00 -6.92 19.72
CA PRO A 176 -20.01 -6.28 21.03
C PRO A 176 -19.07 -6.99 21.99
N LYS A 177 -18.23 -6.20 22.68
CA LYS A 177 -17.34 -6.70 23.74
C LYS A 177 -17.95 -6.48 25.12
N TRP A 178 -18.70 -5.38 25.29
CA TRP A 178 -19.39 -5.01 26.52
C TRP A 178 -20.40 -3.89 26.26
N VAL A 179 -21.30 -3.64 27.25
CA VAL A 179 -22.30 -2.59 27.18
C VAL A 179 -21.81 -1.36 27.94
N GLY A 180 -21.89 -0.19 27.28
CA GLY A 180 -21.54 1.10 27.82
C GLY A 180 -22.78 1.97 28.08
N LYS A 181 -22.75 2.77 29.15
CA LYS A 181 -23.77 3.78 29.48
C LYS A 181 -23.21 5.18 29.27
N VAL A 182 -23.95 6.02 28.54
CA VAL A 182 -23.58 7.42 28.29
C VAL A 182 -23.71 8.23 29.57
N THR A 183 -22.66 8.99 29.92
CA THR A 183 -22.60 9.84 31.12
C THR A 183 -22.78 11.33 30.82
N ALA A 184 -22.51 11.78 29.59
CA ALA A 184 -22.73 13.16 29.16
C ALA A 184 -24.20 13.44 28.88
N ASN A 185 -24.66 14.69 29.10
CA ASN A 185 -26.05 15.07 28.78
C ASN A 185 -26.35 14.87 27.28
N THR A 186 -25.41 15.24 26.41
CA THR A 186 -25.42 14.99 24.96
C THR A 186 -24.04 14.53 24.53
N LEU A 187 -23.96 13.42 23.85
CA LEU A 187 -22.72 12.85 23.32
C LEU A 187 -22.80 12.73 21.79
N ASN A 188 -21.93 13.41 21.09
CA ASN A 188 -21.86 13.33 19.63
C ASN A 188 -21.39 11.95 19.18
N VAL A 189 -22.10 11.38 18.25
CA VAL A 189 -21.69 10.18 17.50
C VAL A 189 -21.08 10.62 16.18
N ARG A 190 -19.85 10.20 15.91
CA ARG A 190 -19.08 10.67 14.75
C ARG A 190 -18.81 9.55 13.76
N THR A 191 -18.47 9.97 12.54
CA THR A 191 -18.12 9.03 11.43
C THR A 191 -16.76 8.38 11.63
N TRP A 192 -15.88 9.01 12.43
CA TRP A 192 -14.58 8.47 12.84
C TRP A 192 -14.17 9.05 14.22
N ALA A 193 -13.12 8.46 14.83
CA ALA A 193 -12.57 8.94 16.11
C ALA A 193 -11.88 10.30 15.95
N GLY A 194 -12.24 11.24 16.82
CA GLY A 194 -11.71 12.61 16.83
C GLY A 194 -12.82 13.65 16.64
N THR A 195 -12.66 14.79 17.31
CA THR A 195 -13.66 15.88 17.30
C THR A 195 -13.73 16.61 15.97
N GLU A 196 -12.72 16.48 15.14
CA GLU A 196 -12.63 17.03 13.78
C GLU A 196 -13.50 16.27 12.75
N ASN A 197 -13.96 15.07 13.09
CA ASN A 197 -14.75 14.26 12.18
C ASN A 197 -16.24 14.62 12.27
N ALA A 198 -16.96 14.52 11.14
CA ALA A 198 -18.37 14.84 11.04
C ALA A 198 -19.23 13.94 11.95
N GLN A 199 -20.38 14.46 12.38
CA GLN A 199 -21.41 13.66 13.06
C GLN A 199 -22.01 12.61 12.11
N LEU A 200 -22.39 11.47 12.68
CA LEU A 200 -23.07 10.40 11.94
C LEU A 200 -24.48 10.86 11.57
N LYS A 201 -24.77 10.98 10.29
CA LYS A 201 -26.08 11.49 9.82
C LYS A 201 -27.27 10.68 10.31
N SER A 202 -27.12 9.35 10.37
CA SER A 202 -28.20 8.44 10.78
C SER A 202 -28.46 8.42 12.30
N TYR A 203 -27.48 8.82 13.11
CA TYR A 203 -27.60 8.86 14.59
C TYR A 203 -26.60 9.87 15.16
N PRO A 204 -26.88 11.18 15.09
CA PRO A 204 -25.88 12.22 15.35
C PRO A 204 -25.48 12.38 16.84
N THR A 205 -26.39 12.05 17.76
CA THR A 205 -26.17 12.23 19.21
C THR A 205 -26.80 11.12 20.04
N LEU A 206 -26.26 10.94 21.25
CA LEU A 206 -26.78 10.08 22.33
C LEU A 206 -27.07 10.94 23.57
N ALA A 207 -28.15 10.63 24.29
CA ALA A 207 -28.50 11.26 25.54
C ALA A 207 -27.88 10.52 26.73
N LYS A 208 -27.76 11.20 27.87
CA LYS A 208 -27.36 10.64 29.15
C LYS A 208 -28.24 9.43 29.50
N GLY A 209 -27.61 8.36 29.91
CA GLY A 209 -28.27 7.14 30.26
C GLY A 209 -28.48 6.16 29.08
N ASN A 210 -28.32 6.58 27.83
CA ASN A 210 -28.41 5.65 26.72
C ASN A 210 -27.39 4.52 26.87
N LEU A 211 -27.80 3.31 26.49
CA LEU A 211 -26.96 2.13 26.44
C LEU A 211 -26.48 1.90 25.01
N VAL A 212 -25.22 1.53 24.85
CA VAL A 212 -24.59 1.23 23.58
C VAL A 212 -23.70 0.00 23.71
N ASP A 213 -23.60 -0.78 22.64
CA ASP A 213 -22.64 -1.86 22.58
C ASP A 213 -21.28 -1.29 22.20
N VAL A 214 -20.28 -1.50 23.03
CA VAL A 214 -18.89 -1.16 22.70
C VAL A 214 -18.24 -2.34 21.99
N CYS A 215 -17.87 -2.10 20.74
CA CYS A 215 -17.34 -3.13 19.84
C CYS A 215 -15.82 -3.06 19.74
N ASP A 216 -15.24 -1.85 19.76
CA ASP A 216 -13.79 -1.68 19.70
C ASP A 216 -13.33 -0.36 20.34
N THR A 217 -11.99 -0.23 20.51
CA THR A 217 -11.35 0.97 21.03
C THR A 217 -10.24 1.40 20.09
N ILE A 218 -10.20 2.68 19.74
CA ILE A 218 -9.13 3.25 18.93
C ILE A 218 -8.63 4.58 19.50
N LYS A 219 -7.42 4.97 19.11
CA LYS A 219 -6.87 6.30 19.42
C LYS A 219 -7.23 7.28 18.31
N ALA A 220 -7.73 8.47 18.69
CA ALA A 220 -7.86 9.59 17.76
C ALA A 220 -6.49 10.22 17.46
N LYS A 221 -6.47 11.19 16.56
CA LYS A 221 -5.24 11.90 16.15
C LYS A 221 -4.54 12.61 17.33
N ASP A 222 -5.29 13.10 18.29
CA ASP A 222 -4.82 13.74 19.53
C ASP A 222 -4.43 12.71 20.62
N LYS A 223 -4.39 11.42 20.28
CA LYS A 223 -4.11 10.28 21.16
C LYS A 223 -5.20 9.98 22.20
N SER A 224 -6.34 10.69 22.21
CA SER A 224 -7.49 10.37 23.05
C SER A 224 -8.14 9.05 22.68
N ASP A 225 -8.74 8.37 23.67
CA ASP A 225 -9.44 7.10 23.43
C ASP A 225 -10.86 7.33 22.92
N TRP A 226 -11.25 6.58 21.93
CA TRP A 226 -12.57 6.56 21.32
C TRP A 226 -13.09 5.14 21.20
N TYR A 227 -14.38 4.96 21.45
CA TYR A 227 -15.06 3.68 21.28
C TYR A 227 -15.78 3.65 19.96
N TYR A 228 -15.58 2.54 19.23
CA TYR A 228 -16.45 2.15 18.14
C TYR A 228 -17.65 1.43 18.73
N ILE A 229 -18.83 2.00 18.54
CA ILE A 229 -20.06 1.56 19.20
C ILE A 229 -21.08 1.10 18.16
N ARG A 230 -21.95 0.18 18.61
CA ARG A 230 -23.18 -0.17 17.93
C ARG A 230 -24.39 0.36 18.73
N ILE A 231 -25.29 1.04 18.03
CA ILE A 231 -26.49 1.68 18.59
C ILE A 231 -27.70 0.96 18.04
N ALA A 232 -28.66 0.62 18.92
CA ALA A 232 -29.90 -0.07 18.57
C ALA A 232 -29.68 -1.32 17.69
N GLY A 233 -28.58 -2.04 17.89
CA GLY A 233 -28.22 -3.24 17.12
C GLY A 233 -27.85 -3.02 15.64
N LYS A 234 -27.93 -1.77 15.13
CA LYS A 234 -27.91 -1.49 13.69
C LYS A 234 -26.92 -0.41 13.26
N TYR A 235 -26.80 0.70 14.01
CA TYR A 235 -25.99 1.84 13.60
C TYR A 235 -24.63 1.78 14.26
N PHE A 236 -23.57 2.10 13.49
CA PHE A 236 -22.20 2.09 13.98
C PHE A 236 -21.59 3.47 13.87
N GLY A 237 -20.86 3.90 14.89
CA GLY A 237 -20.19 5.19 14.93
C GLY A 237 -19.17 5.26 16.06
N PHE A 238 -18.57 6.42 16.22
CA PHE A 238 -17.52 6.66 17.21
C PHE A 238 -17.96 7.68 18.25
N VAL A 239 -17.64 7.39 19.50
CA VAL A 239 -17.89 8.29 20.65
C VAL A 239 -16.62 8.39 21.48
N SER A 240 -16.40 9.55 22.12
CA SER A 240 -15.30 9.72 23.06
C SER A 240 -15.46 8.77 24.25
N ALA A 241 -14.42 7.99 24.54
CA ALA A 241 -14.40 7.02 25.65
C ALA A 241 -14.61 7.69 27.01
N LYS A 242 -14.22 8.96 27.16
CA LYS A 242 -14.37 9.77 28.37
C LYS A 242 -15.82 9.81 28.90
N TYR A 243 -16.81 9.67 28.00
CA TYR A 243 -18.23 9.82 28.32
C TYR A 243 -19.00 8.51 28.29
N ILE A 244 -18.31 7.38 28.32
CA ILE A 244 -18.92 6.04 28.38
C ILE A 244 -18.42 5.30 29.62
N LYS A 245 -19.34 4.84 30.45
CA LYS A 245 -19.06 3.98 31.61
C LYS A 245 -19.55 2.57 31.33
N LYS A 246 -18.72 1.57 31.61
CA LYS A 246 -19.08 0.15 31.50
C LYS A 246 -20.18 -0.18 32.53
N VAL A 247 -21.18 -0.94 32.10
CA VAL A 247 -22.27 -1.49 32.92
C VAL A 247 -22.22 -2.99 32.94
#